data_bec06942907b1c53e91baa00e0e0409d
#
_entry.id   bec06942907b1c53e91baa00e0e0409d
#
_cell.length_a   1.000
_cell.length_b   1.000
_cell.length_c   1.000
_cell.angle_alpha   90.00
_cell.angle_beta   90.00
_cell.angle_gamma   90.00
#
_symmetry.space_group_name_H-M   'P 1'
#
loop_
_entity.id
_entity.type
_entity.pdbx_description
1 polymer ?
#
loop_
_entity_poly.entity_id
_entity_poly.type
_entity_poly.pdbx_seq_one_letter_code
_entity_poly.pdbx_strand_id
1 'polypeptide(L)'
;MPLPDSTDWVEFCRRAADAARDAVHAYGSTAERAVETGRGEGGDTAYVIDRAAEDAVFEEIEALGVPLTAISEERGEIAVGGGGDVRIVIDPVDGSLNAKRGLPFACVSIAISSGPRMGDVEVGWVAELDPRLTASDEPRRGRDWWAVRGEGAFRDGEALAPLSAGPLEVLGLETARPELVAAASSAIESVGARRIRALGSVAMTLCLVAAGQLDAMVSLRPIRSVDAAAAQLLVTEAGGAV
;
A
#
# COMPACT_ATOMS: atom_id res chain seq x y z
N MET A 1 15.22 -1.73 17.79
CA MET A 1 16.63 -1.35 17.47
C MET A 1 16.58 -0.41 16.28
N PRO A 2 17.38 0.64 16.17
CA PRO A 2 17.34 1.50 14.99
C PRO A 2 17.66 0.71 13.72
N LEU A 3 17.16 1.18 12.59
CA LEU A 3 17.51 0.60 11.28
C LEU A 3 19.02 0.74 11.01
N PRO A 4 19.64 -0.19 10.26
CA PRO A 4 21.03 -0.06 9.86
C PRO A 4 21.29 1.22 9.04
N ASP A 5 22.22 2.06 9.49
CA ASP A 5 22.60 3.32 8.82
C ASP A 5 23.28 3.09 7.46
N SER A 6 23.75 1.86 7.19
CA SER A 6 24.43 1.52 5.95
C SER A 6 23.49 1.31 4.75
N THR A 7 22.18 1.29 4.98
CA THR A 7 21.18 1.02 3.94
C THR A 7 20.33 2.27 3.71
N ASP A 8 20.28 2.75 2.49
CA ASP A 8 19.30 3.77 2.08
C ASP A 8 17.95 3.10 1.85
N TRP A 9 17.11 3.11 2.89
CA TRP A 9 15.81 2.45 2.89
C TRP A 9 14.80 3.14 1.97
N VAL A 10 14.90 4.44 1.78
CA VAL A 10 14.02 5.19 0.86
C VAL A 10 14.34 4.79 -0.57
N GLU A 11 15.62 4.75 -0.94
CA GLU A 11 16.05 4.33 -2.27
C GLU A 11 15.76 2.85 -2.52
N PHE A 12 15.89 1.99 -1.49
CA PHE A 12 15.45 0.59 -1.58
C PHE A 12 13.96 0.49 -1.90
N CYS A 13 13.09 1.18 -1.12
CA CYS A 13 11.65 1.16 -1.35
C CYS A 13 11.29 1.64 -2.76
N ARG A 14 11.96 2.70 -3.24
CA ARG A 14 11.76 3.23 -4.59
C ARG A 14 12.09 2.17 -5.64
N ARG A 15 13.26 1.51 -5.56
CA ARG A 15 13.67 0.48 -6.53
C ARG A 15 12.74 -0.73 -6.49
N ALA A 16 12.43 -1.23 -5.31
CA ALA A 16 11.54 -2.38 -5.14
C ALA A 16 10.13 -2.10 -5.68
N ALA A 17 9.60 -0.89 -5.42
CA ALA A 17 8.31 -0.47 -5.94
C ALA A 17 8.32 -0.29 -7.48
N ASP A 18 9.41 0.23 -8.05
CA ASP A 18 9.58 0.34 -9.49
C ASP A 18 9.66 -1.03 -10.16
N ALA A 19 10.43 -1.96 -9.59
CA ALA A 19 10.53 -3.33 -10.10
C ALA A 19 9.16 -4.04 -10.07
N ALA A 20 8.41 -3.92 -8.97
CA ALA A 20 7.07 -4.47 -8.87
C ALA A 20 6.10 -3.84 -9.89
N ARG A 21 6.16 -2.51 -10.06
CA ARG A 21 5.36 -1.78 -11.04
C ARG A 21 5.64 -2.28 -12.46
N ASP A 22 6.91 -2.43 -12.82
CA ASP A 22 7.33 -2.93 -14.13
C ASP A 22 6.85 -4.37 -14.36
N ALA A 23 6.94 -5.22 -13.32
CA ALA A 23 6.45 -6.60 -13.37
C ALA A 23 4.92 -6.66 -13.62
N VAL A 24 4.13 -5.80 -12.98
CA VAL A 24 2.68 -5.69 -13.23
C VAL A 24 2.41 -5.17 -14.64
N HIS A 25 3.19 -4.19 -15.09
CA HIS A 25 3.05 -3.57 -16.42
C HIS A 25 3.37 -4.52 -17.56
N ALA A 26 4.14 -5.57 -17.34
CA ALA A 26 4.38 -6.61 -18.34
C ALA A 26 3.11 -7.34 -18.79
N TYR A 27 2.04 -7.28 -17.99
CA TYR A 27 0.72 -7.85 -18.30
C TYR A 27 -0.18 -6.76 -18.92
N GLY A 28 -0.15 -6.65 -20.24
CA GLY A 28 -0.76 -5.55 -21.01
C GLY A 28 -2.28 -5.55 -21.06
N SER A 29 -2.94 -6.68 -20.80
CA SER A 29 -4.40 -6.81 -20.88
C SER A 29 -5.04 -7.22 -19.55
N THR A 30 -6.32 -6.85 -19.35
CA THR A 30 -7.09 -7.29 -18.20
C THR A 30 -7.26 -8.82 -18.14
N ALA A 31 -7.27 -9.50 -19.29
CA ALA A 31 -7.36 -10.95 -19.36
C ALA A 31 -6.08 -11.62 -18.84
N GLU A 32 -4.91 -11.10 -19.20
CA GLU A 32 -3.63 -11.59 -18.69
C GLU A 32 -3.54 -11.37 -17.19
N ARG A 33 -3.89 -10.17 -16.69
CA ARG A 33 -3.85 -9.84 -15.26
C ARG A 33 -4.81 -10.67 -14.41
N ALA A 34 -5.92 -11.13 -14.97
CA ALA A 34 -6.95 -11.88 -14.26
C ALA A 34 -6.65 -13.39 -14.11
N VAL A 35 -5.50 -13.86 -14.57
CA VAL A 35 -5.08 -15.27 -14.42
C VAL A 35 -4.85 -15.55 -12.94
N GLU A 36 -5.64 -16.49 -12.38
CA GLU A 36 -5.52 -16.91 -10.99
C GLU A 36 -4.32 -17.86 -10.81
N THR A 37 -3.53 -17.64 -9.77
CA THR A 37 -2.34 -18.45 -9.44
C THR A 37 -2.52 -19.25 -8.15
N GLY A 38 -3.67 -19.14 -7.49
CA GLY A 38 -3.99 -19.84 -6.26
C GLY A 38 -4.56 -18.92 -5.19
N ARG A 39 -4.15 -19.15 -3.96
CA ARG A 39 -4.50 -18.29 -2.80
C ARG A 39 -3.22 -17.79 -2.14
N GLY A 40 -3.23 -16.53 -1.73
CA GLY A 40 -2.21 -15.96 -0.87
C GLY A 40 -2.32 -16.51 0.56
N GLU A 41 -1.32 -16.23 1.39
CA GLU A 41 -1.30 -16.65 2.79
C GLU A 41 -2.48 -16.04 3.56
N GLY A 42 -2.94 -14.83 3.19
CA GLY A 42 -4.14 -14.18 3.74
C GLY A 42 -5.46 -14.85 3.35
N GLY A 43 -5.45 -15.86 2.46
CA GLY A 43 -6.61 -16.64 2.03
C GLY A 43 -7.41 -16.01 0.87
N ASP A 44 -7.05 -14.83 0.40
CA ASP A 44 -7.64 -14.19 -0.76
C ASP A 44 -7.11 -14.82 -2.08
N THR A 45 -7.82 -14.60 -3.19
CA THR A 45 -7.40 -15.11 -4.49
C THR A 45 -6.18 -14.32 -4.99
N ALA A 46 -5.07 -15.01 -5.23
CA ALA A 46 -3.87 -14.48 -5.84
C ALA A 46 -3.96 -14.50 -7.37
N TYR A 47 -3.54 -13.41 -7.99
CA TYR A 47 -3.44 -13.32 -9.45
C TYR A 47 -1.98 -13.33 -9.89
N VAL A 48 -1.77 -13.55 -11.18
CA VAL A 48 -0.42 -13.59 -11.78
C VAL A 48 0.35 -12.28 -11.51
N ILE A 49 -0.34 -11.14 -11.48
CA ILE A 49 0.27 -9.82 -11.20
C ILE A 49 0.76 -9.70 -9.76
N ASP A 50 0.03 -10.28 -8.78
CA ASP A 50 0.42 -10.26 -7.38
C ASP A 50 1.73 -11.05 -7.20
N ARG A 51 1.81 -12.24 -7.81
CA ARG A 51 3.02 -13.06 -7.78
C ARG A 51 4.20 -12.40 -8.47
N ALA A 52 3.98 -11.83 -9.66
CA ALA A 52 5.06 -11.18 -10.41
C ALA A 52 5.61 -9.95 -9.67
N ALA A 53 4.73 -9.13 -9.09
CA ALA A 53 5.13 -7.99 -8.28
C ALA A 53 5.89 -8.43 -7.02
N GLU A 54 5.40 -9.47 -6.34
CA GLU A 54 6.07 -10.00 -5.15
C GLU A 54 7.45 -10.55 -5.48
N ASP A 55 7.59 -11.35 -6.55
CA ASP A 55 8.87 -11.89 -6.99
C ASP A 55 9.88 -10.76 -7.23
N ALA A 56 9.47 -9.69 -7.92
CA ALA A 56 10.33 -8.54 -8.20
C ALA A 56 10.76 -7.80 -6.92
N VAL A 57 9.88 -7.64 -5.93
CA VAL A 57 10.25 -7.05 -4.63
C VAL A 57 11.24 -7.95 -3.89
N PHE A 58 11.04 -9.28 -3.93
CA PHE A 58 11.95 -10.22 -3.25
C PHE A 58 13.33 -10.28 -3.89
N GLU A 59 13.46 -10.09 -5.20
CA GLU A 59 14.77 -9.94 -5.86
C GLU A 59 15.54 -8.74 -5.30
N GLU A 60 14.89 -7.59 -5.10
CA GLU A 60 15.49 -6.41 -4.48
C GLU A 60 15.84 -6.62 -3.00
N ILE A 61 15.01 -7.36 -2.25
CA ILE A 61 15.28 -7.74 -0.86
C ILE A 61 16.51 -8.64 -0.75
N GLU A 62 16.63 -9.64 -1.61
CA GLU A 62 17.79 -10.54 -1.64
C GLU A 62 19.07 -9.79 -2.00
N ALA A 63 18.98 -8.82 -2.92
CA ALA A 63 20.10 -7.98 -3.34
C ALA A 63 20.64 -7.05 -2.23
N LEU A 64 19.83 -6.75 -1.20
CA LEU A 64 20.30 -5.98 -0.03
C LEU A 64 21.42 -6.70 0.73
N GLY A 65 21.39 -8.03 0.78
CA GLY A 65 22.34 -8.82 1.58
C GLY A 65 22.26 -8.57 3.09
N VAL A 66 21.16 -8.01 3.59
CA VAL A 66 20.93 -7.70 5.01
C VAL A 66 20.02 -8.77 5.62
N PRO A 67 20.37 -9.37 6.78
CA PRO A 67 19.46 -10.24 7.50
C PRO A 67 18.23 -9.48 7.97
N LEU A 68 17.03 -9.97 7.60
CA LEU A 68 15.77 -9.33 7.91
C LEU A 68 14.59 -10.32 7.89
N THR A 69 13.42 -9.87 8.31
CA THR A 69 12.16 -10.61 8.20
C THR A 69 11.26 -9.90 7.20
N ALA A 70 10.92 -10.56 6.09
CA ALA A 70 9.91 -10.08 5.14
C ALA A 70 8.53 -10.62 5.55
N ILE A 71 7.51 -9.76 5.48
CA ILE A 71 6.11 -10.12 5.75
C ILE A 71 5.32 -9.70 4.51
N SER A 72 4.84 -10.66 3.74
CA SER A 72 4.16 -10.41 2.47
C SER A 72 2.78 -11.04 2.45
N GLU A 73 1.88 -10.46 1.64
CA GLU A 73 0.52 -10.96 1.49
C GLU A 73 0.47 -12.37 0.91
N GLU A 74 1.33 -12.66 -0.08
CA GLU A 74 1.29 -13.90 -0.83
C GLU A 74 2.13 -15.02 -0.20
N ARG A 75 3.30 -14.67 0.37
CA ARG A 75 4.27 -15.62 0.93
C ARG A 75 4.24 -15.73 2.46
N GLY A 76 3.54 -14.83 3.14
CA GLY A 76 3.57 -14.74 4.60
C GLY A 76 4.89 -14.23 5.18
N GLU A 77 5.29 -14.74 6.33
CA GLU A 77 6.52 -14.34 7.02
C GLU A 77 7.72 -15.19 6.58
N ILE A 78 8.76 -14.53 6.08
CA ILE A 78 9.97 -15.17 5.54
C ILE A 78 11.21 -14.57 6.18
N ALA A 79 12.09 -15.43 6.71
CA ALA A 79 13.41 -15.04 7.17
C ALA A 79 14.39 -14.96 5.98
N VAL A 80 14.92 -13.78 5.70
CA VAL A 80 15.92 -13.54 4.65
C VAL A 80 17.30 -13.39 5.30
N GLY A 81 18.33 -14.03 4.76
CA GLY A 81 19.68 -13.99 5.30
C GLY A 81 19.84 -14.51 6.73
N GLY A 82 18.92 -15.40 7.15
CA GLY A 82 18.89 -15.94 8.52
C GLY A 82 17.92 -15.23 9.46
N GLY A 83 17.20 -14.23 8.97
CA GLY A 83 16.25 -13.44 9.74
C GLY A 83 16.89 -12.31 10.55
N GLY A 84 16.09 -11.33 10.98
CA GLY A 84 16.54 -10.18 11.75
C GLY A 84 15.40 -9.37 12.31
N ASP A 85 15.75 -8.35 13.13
CA ASP A 85 14.78 -7.44 13.76
C ASP A 85 14.17 -6.46 12.75
N VAL A 86 14.92 -6.12 11.70
CA VAL A 86 14.39 -5.31 10.59
C VAL A 86 13.29 -6.10 9.89
N ARG A 87 12.16 -5.46 9.67
CA ARG A 87 11.01 -6.05 8.98
C ARG A 87 10.68 -5.25 7.73
N ILE A 88 10.44 -5.97 6.65
CA ILE A 88 9.88 -5.39 5.43
C ILE A 88 8.46 -5.94 5.28
N VAL A 89 7.47 -5.06 5.33
CA VAL A 89 6.05 -5.43 5.22
C VAL A 89 5.57 -5.03 3.83
N ILE A 90 5.02 -5.99 3.09
CA ILE A 90 4.76 -5.84 1.66
C ILE A 90 3.33 -6.27 1.32
N ASP A 91 2.62 -5.39 0.63
CA ASP A 91 1.50 -5.76 -0.22
C ASP A 91 1.93 -5.51 -1.66
N PRO A 92 2.13 -6.57 -2.45
CA PRO A 92 2.62 -6.44 -3.82
C PRO A 92 1.62 -5.74 -4.74
N VAL A 93 0.31 -5.90 -4.50
CA VAL A 93 -0.76 -5.22 -5.25
C VAL A 93 -1.97 -4.98 -4.36
N ASP A 94 -1.95 -3.96 -3.49
CA ASP A 94 -3.17 -3.52 -2.80
C ASP A 94 -4.18 -2.99 -3.83
N GLY A 95 -5.36 -3.60 -3.84
CA GLY A 95 -6.36 -3.36 -4.86
C GLY A 95 -6.23 -4.26 -6.08
N SER A 96 -5.82 -5.53 -5.94
CA SER A 96 -5.69 -6.53 -7.03
C SER A 96 -6.94 -6.64 -7.89
N LEU A 97 -8.15 -6.50 -7.30
CA LEU A 97 -9.40 -6.47 -8.04
C LEU A 97 -9.48 -5.26 -9.00
N ASN A 98 -9.00 -4.11 -8.57
CA ASN A 98 -8.93 -2.91 -9.40
C ASN A 98 -7.89 -3.10 -10.51
N ALA A 99 -6.68 -3.52 -10.17
CA ALA A 99 -5.59 -3.74 -11.12
C ALA A 99 -5.99 -4.71 -12.23
N LYS A 100 -6.55 -5.87 -11.89
CA LYS A 100 -7.01 -6.85 -12.90
C LYS A 100 -8.14 -6.35 -13.78
N ARG A 101 -8.95 -5.41 -13.29
CA ARG A 101 -10.08 -4.81 -14.03
C ARG A 101 -9.68 -3.57 -14.82
N GLY A 102 -8.46 -3.05 -14.64
CA GLY A 102 -8.03 -1.78 -15.22
C GLY A 102 -8.74 -0.58 -14.60
N LEU A 103 -9.17 -0.72 -13.34
CA LEU A 103 -9.71 0.38 -12.55
C LEU A 103 -8.57 1.12 -11.84
N PRO A 104 -8.72 2.42 -11.53
CA PRO A 104 -7.77 3.16 -10.72
C PRO A 104 -7.74 2.64 -9.27
N PHE A 105 -6.78 3.17 -8.49
CA PHE A 105 -6.60 2.85 -7.07
C PHE A 105 -6.14 1.40 -6.84
N ALA A 106 -5.02 1.05 -7.43
CA ALA A 106 -4.19 -0.08 -7.06
C ALA A 106 -2.77 0.41 -6.86
N CYS A 107 -2.02 -0.19 -5.96
CA CYS A 107 -0.66 0.23 -5.63
C CYS A 107 0.19 -0.92 -5.11
N VAL A 108 1.51 -0.72 -5.14
CA VAL A 108 2.48 -1.48 -4.36
C VAL A 108 2.65 -0.78 -3.03
N SER A 109 2.63 -1.49 -1.91
CA SER A 109 2.80 -0.94 -0.55
C SER A 109 3.99 -1.61 0.13
N ILE A 110 5.00 -0.84 0.55
CA ILE A 110 6.21 -1.34 1.19
C ILE A 110 6.48 -0.52 2.46
N ALA A 111 6.61 -1.18 3.60
CA ALA A 111 7.01 -0.53 4.84
C ALA A 111 8.28 -1.16 5.41
N ILE A 112 9.18 -0.33 5.92
CA ILE A 112 10.36 -0.75 6.66
C ILE A 112 10.12 -0.47 8.13
N SER A 113 10.29 -1.49 8.97
CA SER A 113 10.03 -1.40 10.39
C SER A 113 11.22 -1.89 11.22
N SER A 114 11.51 -1.20 12.31
CA SER A 114 12.54 -1.54 13.29
C SER A 114 12.07 -2.52 14.36
N GLY A 115 10.81 -2.97 14.28
CA GLY A 115 10.19 -3.86 15.27
C GLY A 115 8.83 -4.42 14.79
N PRO A 116 8.14 -5.19 15.65
CA PRO A 116 6.95 -5.94 15.26
C PRO A 116 5.63 -5.15 15.29
N ARG A 117 5.64 -3.87 15.63
CA ARG A 117 4.42 -3.07 15.82
C ARG A 117 4.25 -2.07 14.69
N MET A 118 3.01 -1.68 14.41
CA MET A 118 2.70 -0.60 13.47
C MET A 118 3.41 0.72 13.83
N GLY A 119 3.57 1.00 15.14
CA GLY A 119 4.33 2.15 15.63
C GLY A 119 5.84 2.06 15.44
N ASP A 120 6.38 0.93 15.01
CA ASP A 120 7.82 0.75 14.77
C ASP A 120 8.19 0.94 13.28
N VAL A 121 7.21 1.31 12.42
CA VAL A 121 7.44 1.60 11.00
C VAL A 121 8.22 2.91 10.87
N GLU A 122 9.35 2.87 10.20
CA GLU A 122 10.27 4.00 10.03
C GLU A 122 10.19 4.60 8.62
N VAL A 123 9.95 3.78 7.60
CA VAL A 123 9.76 4.21 6.22
C VAL A 123 8.52 3.56 5.64
N GLY A 124 7.69 4.33 4.96
CA GLY A 124 6.54 3.86 4.21
C GLY A 124 6.61 4.33 2.77
N TRP A 125 6.39 3.44 1.81
CA TRP A 125 6.34 3.73 0.38
C TRP A 125 5.09 3.12 -0.24
N VAL A 126 4.33 3.91 -0.98
CA VAL A 126 3.17 3.46 -1.74
C VAL A 126 3.32 3.94 -3.17
N ALA A 127 3.41 3.01 -4.11
CA ALA A 127 3.58 3.28 -5.53
C ALA A 127 2.29 2.98 -6.29
N GLU A 128 1.60 4.00 -6.77
CA GLU A 128 0.36 3.84 -7.54
C GLU A 128 0.62 3.07 -8.84
N LEU A 129 -0.22 2.10 -9.14
CA LEU A 129 -0.26 1.39 -10.41
C LEU A 129 -1.21 2.14 -11.36
N ASP A 130 -0.70 2.66 -12.49
CA ASP A 130 -1.56 3.33 -13.47
C ASP A 130 -2.45 2.30 -14.19
N PRO A 131 -3.78 2.40 -14.07
CA PRO A 131 -4.70 1.46 -14.72
C PRO A 131 -4.70 1.58 -16.25
N ARG A 132 -4.20 2.69 -16.79
CA ARG A 132 -4.15 2.98 -18.23
C ARG A 132 -2.94 2.32 -18.90
N LEU A 133 -2.60 1.12 -18.47
CA LEU A 133 -1.59 0.25 -19.06
C LEU A 133 -1.98 -0.21 -20.48
N THR A 134 -2.50 0.73 -21.27
CA THR A 134 -2.70 0.53 -22.70
C THR A 134 -1.40 0.90 -23.42
N ALA A 135 -1.15 0.22 -24.51
CA ALA A 135 -0.02 0.38 -25.40
C ALA A 135 0.12 1.78 -26.04
N SER A 136 -0.03 2.85 -25.27
CA SER A 136 0.32 4.19 -25.66
C SER A 136 1.82 4.38 -25.41
N ASP A 137 2.52 4.96 -26.35
CA ASP A 137 3.98 5.07 -26.46
C ASP A 137 4.72 5.77 -25.30
N GLU A 138 4.03 6.16 -24.22
CA GLU A 138 4.63 6.63 -22.98
C GLU A 138 3.97 5.96 -21.78
N PRO A 139 4.70 5.09 -21.05
CA PRO A 139 4.22 4.54 -19.78
C PRO A 139 4.04 5.70 -18.81
N ARG A 140 2.80 6.04 -18.49
CA ARG A 140 2.54 6.97 -17.40
C ARG A 140 2.85 6.24 -16.11
N ARG A 141 3.96 6.62 -15.50
CA ARG A 141 4.32 6.21 -14.15
C ARG A 141 3.23 6.74 -13.20
N GLY A 142 2.61 5.86 -12.42
CA GLY A 142 1.73 6.25 -11.33
C GLY A 142 2.49 7.12 -10.31
N ARG A 143 1.77 7.70 -9.37
CA ARG A 143 2.35 8.55 -8.31
C ARG A 143 3.13 7.71 -7.30
N ASP A 144 4.16 8.32 -6.74
CA ASP A 144 4.89 7.80 -5.60
C ASP A 144 4.52 8.59 -4.35
N TRP A 145 4.17 7.89 -3.29
CA TRP A 145 3.84 8.42 -1.98
C TRP A 145 4.79 7.80 -0.98
N TRP A 146 5.43 8.61 -0.14
CA TRP A 146 6.35 8.07 0.84
C TRP A 146 6.45 8.93 2.08
N ALA A 147 6.85 8.33 3.19
CA ALA A 147 7.12 9.01 4.44
C ALA A 147 8.30 8.38 5.15
N VAL A 148 9.04 9.20 5.88
CA VAL A 148 10.07 8.77 6.83
C VAL A 148 9.68 9.33 8.18
N ARG A 149 9.77 8.51 9.20
CA ARG A 149 9.41 8.90 10.57
C ARG A 149 10.19 10.13 11.03
N GLY A 150 9.45 11.17 11.39
CA GLY A 150 9.99 12.46 11.83
C GLY A 150 10.50 13.37 10.72
N GLU A 151 10.39 12.99 9.44
CA GLU A 151 10.82 13.80 8.30
C GLU A 151 9.64 14.30 7.45
N GLY A 152 8.41 13.80 7.73
CA GLY A 152 7.21 14.18 7.01
C GLY A 152 6.80 13.18 5.92
N ALA A 153 5.73 13.52 5.22
CA ALA A 153 5.17 12.75 4.11
C ALA A 153 5.29 13.51 2.78
N PHE A 154 5.45 12.76 1.71
CA PHE A 154 5.74 13.30 0.38
C PHE A 154 4.91 12.61 -0.69
N ARG A 155 4.67 13.33 -1.79
CA ARG A 155 4.09 12.79 -3.02
C ARG A 155 4.88 13.31 -4.22
N ASP A 156 5.39 12.40 -5.05
CA ASP A 156 6.18 12.73 -6.24
C ASP A 156 7.37 13.67 -5.94
N GLY A 157 7.97 13.53 -4.74
CA GLY A 157 9.08 14.36 -4.27
C GLY A 157 8.68 15.69 -3.61
N GLU A 158 7.40 16.06 -3.61
CA GLU A 158 6.89 17.25 -2.96
C GLU A 158 6.32 16.92 -1.58
N ALA A 159 6.68 17.71 -0.55
CA ALA A 159 6.15 17.55 0.79
C ALA A 159 4.62 17.76 0.82
N LEU A 160 3.91 16.88 1.50
CA LEU A 160 2.49 17.06 1.74
C LEU A 160 2.27 18.22 2.74
N ALA A 161 1.22 19.00 2.50
CA ALA A 161 0.81 20.01 3.46
C ALA A 161 0.27 19.33 4.73
N PRO A 162 0.56 19.90 5.94
CA PRO A 162 -0.01 19.37 7.17
C PRO A 162 -1.54 19.32 7.12
N LEU A 163 -2.10 18.23 7.61
CA LEU A 163 -3.56 18.08 7.71
C LEU A 163 -4.13 19.12 8.68
N SER A 164 -5.28 19.65 8.32
CA SER A 164 -6.04 20.58 9.16
C SER A 164 -7.39 19.98 9.52
N ALA A 165 -7.84 20.21 10.76
CA ALA A 165 -9.17 19.83 11.17
C ALA A 165 -10.23 20.60 10.37
N GLY A 166 -11.24 19.87 9.89
CA GLY A 166 -12.32 20.40 9.08
C GLY A 166 -13.61 19.59 9.23
N PRO A 167 -14.68 19.97 8.53
CA PRO A 167 -15.88 19.16 8.48
C PRO A 167 -15.61 17.84 7.72
N LEU A 168 -16.24 16.76 8.15
CA LEU A 168 -16.14 15.47 7.48
C LEU A 168 -17.00 15.49 6.20
N GLU A 169 -16.42 15.89 5.08
CA GLU A 169 -17.14 15.95 3.82
C GLU A 169 -17.10 14.62 3.06
N VAL A 170 -15.91 14.00 2.99
CA VAL A 170 -15.68 12.77 2.21
C VAL A 170 -15.01 11.70 3.06
N LEU A 171 -15.73 10.62 3.33
CA LEU A 171 -15.25 9.45 4.06
C LEU A 171 -14.80 8.36 3.08
N GLY A 172 -13.59 7.87 3.22
CA GLY A 172 -13.14 6.61 2.62
C GLY A 172 -13.76 5.43 3.37
N LEU A 173 -14.35 4.49 2.66
CA LEU A 173 -14.96 3.29 3.24
C LEU A 173 -14.36 2.06 2.59
N GLU A 174 -13.49 1.37 3.30
CA GLU A 174 -12.82 0.20 2.76
C GLU A 174 -13.44 -1.12 3.25
N THR A 175 -13.10 -2.22 2.57
CA THR A 175 -13.76 -3.53 2.74
C THR A 175 -15.28 -3.45 2.59
N ALA A 176 -15.74 -2.60 1.68
CA ALA A 176 -17.15 -2.23 1.47
C ALA A 176 -17.95 -3.32 0.74
N ARG A 177 -18.07 -4.50 1.36
CA ARG A 177 -19.00 -5.55 0.88
C ARG A 177 -20.44 -5.13 1.15
N PRO A 178 -21.40 -5.38 0.22
CA PRO A 178 -22.79 -4.92 0.37
C PRO A 178 -23.43 -5.27 1.72
N GLU A 179 -23.21 -6.49 2.21
CA GLU A 179 -23.75 -6.96 3.49
C GLU A 179 -23.15 -6.20 4.70
N LEU A 180 -21.86 -5.86 4.64
CA LEU A 180 -21.20 -5.09 5.69
C LEU A 180 -21.66 -3.63 5.69
N VAL A 181 -21.78 -3.04 4.51
CA VAL A 181 -22.31 -1.67 4.35
C VAL A 181 -23.73 -1.57 4.89
N ALA A 182 -24.58 -2.54 4.54
CA ALA A 182 -25.95 -2.59 5.04
C ALA A 182 -26.00 -2.72 6.58
N ALA A 183 -25.17 -3.60 7.14
CA ALA A 183 -25.10 -3.79 8.59
C ALA A 183 -24.54 -2.56 9.34
N ALA A 184 -23.63 -1.81 8.72
CA ALA A 184 -22.99 -0.64 9.29
C ALA A 184 -23.72 0.69 8.99
N SER A 185 -24.86 0.67 8.29
CA SER A 185 -25.52 1.86 7.75
C SER A 185 -25.77 2.95 8.80
N SER A 186 -26.31 2.58 9.98
CA SER A 186 -26.57 3.53 11.07
C SER A 186 -25.27 4.12 11.67
N ALA A 187 -24.20 3.33 11.76
CA ALA A 187 -22.90 3.80 12.23
C ALA A 187 -22.28 4.78 11.21
N ILE A 188 -22.35 4.45 9.92
CA ILE A 188 -21.88 5.32 8.85
C ILE A 188 -22.66 6.65 8.84
N GLU A 189 -23.98 6.60 9.03
CA GLU A 189 -24.83 7.81 9.14
C GLU A 189 -24.43 8.65 10.36
N SER A 190 -24.17 8.02 11.51
CA SER A 190 -23.81 8.72 12.75
C SER A 190 -22.46 9.46 12.68
N VAL A 191 -21.55 9.04 11.79
CA VAL A 191 -20.26 9.74 11.56
C VAL A 191 -20.48 11.11 10.93
N GLY A 192 -21.60 11.32 10.24
CA GLY A 192 -21.98 12.61 9.69
C GLY A 192 -21.23 13.01 8.40
N ALA A 193 -20.57 12.07 7.74
CA ALA A 193 -19.92 12.33 6.47
C ALA A 193 -20.92 12.70 5.38
N ARG A 194 -20.60 13.70 4.57
CA ARG A 194 -21.51 14.12 3.48
C ARG A 194 -21.51 13.17 2.30
N ARG A 195 -20.39 12.51 2.04
CA ARG A 195 -20.22 11.56 0.92
C ARG A 195 -19.28 10.44 1.33
N ILE A 196 -19.47 9.28 0.71
CA ILE A 196 -18.61 8.11 0.89
C ILE A 196 -17.88 7.82 -0.41
N ARG A 197 -16.66 7.29 -0.30
CA ARG A 197 -15.88 6.70 -1.38
C ARG A 197 -15.39 5.33 -0.96
N ALA A 198 -15.68 4.31 -1.75
CA ALA A 198 -15.11 2.97 -1.60
C ALA A 198 -14.16 2.76 -2.78
N LEU A 199 -12.87 2.89 -2.53
CA LEU A 199 -11.86 2.89 -3.58
C LEU A 199 -11.33 1.48 -3.86
N GLY A 200 -11.40 0.58 -2.87
CA GLY A 200 -10.98 -0.81 -2.99
C GLY A 200 -9.47 -1.03 -2.85
N SER A 201 -8.78 -0.09 -2.21
CA SER A 201 -7.38 -0.14 -1.81
C SER A 201 -7.21 0.64 -0.52
N VAL A 202 -6.77 -0.02 0.53
CA VAL A 202 -6.55 0.59 1.84
C VAL A 202 -5.40 1.58 1.78
N ALA A 203 -4.27 1.18 1.20
CA ALA A 203 -3.09 2.03 1.12
C ALA A 203 -3.36 3.30 0.30
N MET A 204 -4.01 3.18 -0.86
CA MET A 204 -4.37 4.36 -1.66
C MET A 204 -5.35 5.28 -0.94
N THR A 205 -6.34 4.72 -0.24
CA THR A 205 -7.30 5.51 0.54
C THR A 205 -6.60 6.29 1.65
N LEU A 206 -5.65 5.67 2.36
CA LEU A 206 -4.82 6.35 3.38
C LEU A 206 -3.90 7.41 2.77
N CYS A 207 -3.32 7.17 1.59
CA CYS A 207 -2.54 8.20 0.87
C CYS A 207 -3.40 9.43 0.54
N LEU A 208 -4.65 9.23 0.12
CA LEU A 208 -5.56 10.34 -0.15
C LEU A 208 -5.99 11.06 1.14
N VAL A 209 -6.08 10.36 2.27
CA VAL A 209 -6.27 10.99 3.60
C VAL A 209 -5.04 11.82 3.95
N ALA A 210 -3.83 11.27 3.82
CA ALA A 210 -2.58 12.00 4.08
C ALA A 210 -2.45 13.28 3.25
N ALA A 211 -3.01 13.30 2.04
CA ALA A 211 -3.03 14.48 1.17
C ALA A 211 -4.23 15.42 1.39
N GLY A 212 -5.10 15.14 2.36
CA GLY A 212 -6.30 15.94 2.61
C GLY A 212 -7.35 15.89 1.48
N GLN A 213 -7.28 14.87 0.62
CA GLN A 213 -8.26 14.65 -0.45
C GLN A 213 -9.47 13.83 0.03
N LEU A 214 -9.28 13.06 1.09
CA LEU A 214 -10.32 12.46 1.92
C LEU A 214 -10.12 12.94 3.36
N ASP A 215 -11.19 13.14 4.09
CA ASP A 215 -11.12 13.66 5.46
C ASP A 215 -10.82 12.55 6.47
N ALA A 216 -11.24 11.33 6.19
CA ALA A 216 -10.99 10.16 7.02
C ALA A 216 -11.18 8.87 6.21
N MET A 217 -10.72 7.76 6.79
CA MET A 217 -10.99 6.41 6.32
C MET A 217 -11.54 5.55 7.46
N VAL A 218 -12.48 4.69 7.12
CA VAL A 218 -12.99 3.63 8.00
C VAL A 218 -12.98 2.30 7.22
N SER A 219 -12.54 1.23 7.86
CA SER A 219 -12.70 -0.12 7.35
C SER A 219 -13.81 -0.86 8.09
N LEU A 220 -14.64 -1.60 7.35
CA LEU A 220 -15.72 -2.41 7.94
C LEU A 220 -15.25 -3.78 8.44
N ARG A 221 -13.96 -4.08 8.32
CA ARG A 221 -13.29 -5.28 8.85
C ARG A 221 -11.91 -4.91 9.38
N PRO A 222 -11.31 -5.74 10.23
CA PRO A 222 -9.89 -5.60 10.58
C PRO A 222 -9.02 -5.55 9.32
N ILE A 223 -8.09 -4.61 9.30
CA ILE A 223 -7.12 -4.42 8.23
C ILE A 223 -5.86 -5.22 8.57
N ARG A 224 -5.25 -5.85 7.57
CA ARG A 224 -3.96 -6.53 7.74
C ARG A 224 -2.83 -5.50 7.78
N SER A 225 -1.71 -5.86 8.40
CA SER A 225 -0.53 -4.99 8.43
C SER A 225 0.02 -4.69 7.03
N VAL A 226 -0.02 -5.64 6.12
CA VAL A 226 0.45 -5.49 4.74
C VAL A 226 -0.28 -4.39 4.00
N ASP A 227 -1.60 -4.25 4.23
CA ASP A 227 -2.46 -3.25 3.58
C ASP A 227 -2.22 -1.83 4.13
N ALA A 228 -1.79 -1.69 5.39
CA ALA A 228 -1.81 -0.40 6.08
C ALA A 228 -0.43 0.13 6.54
N ALA A 229 0.58 -0.73 6.72
CA ALA A 229 1.81 -0.36 7.41
C ALA A 229 2.54 0.83 6.79
N ALA A 230 2.63 0.89 5.46
CA ALA A 230 3.27 2.01 4.78
C ALA A 230 2.41 3.28 4.88
N ALA A 231 1.15 3.18 4.47
CA ALA A 231 0.30 4.36 4.31
C ALA A 231 -0.15 4.98 5.64
N GLN A 232 -0.22 4.22 6.74
CA GLN A 232 -0.50 4.79 8.07
C GLN A 232 0.61 5.74 8.54
N LEU A 233 1.87 5.46 8.15
CA LEU A 233 2.96 6.39 8.44
C LEU A 233 2.78 7.70 7.67
N LEU A 234 2.36 7.65 6.40
CA LEU A 234 2.07 8.87 5.64
C LEU A 234 1.01 9.74 6.33
N VAL A 235 -0.08 9.13 6.82
CA VAL A 235 -1.13 9.85 7.56
C VAL A 235 -0.55 10.49 8.83
N THR A 236 0.24 9.74 9.59
CA THR A 236 0.83 10.22 10.85
C THR A 236 1.81 11.37 10.60
N GLU A 237 2.69 11.23 9.61
CA GLU A 237 3.69 12.25 9.26
C GLU A 237 3.05 13.49 8.60
N ALA A 238 1.87 13.36 8.00
CA ALA A 238 1.06 14.49 7.56
C ALA A 238 0.28 15.18 8.72
N GLY A 239 0.40 14.68 9.96
CA GLY A 239 -0.26 15.25 11.14
C GLY A 239 -1.66 14.69 11.39
N GLY A 240 -2.04 13.61 10.74
CA GLY A 240 -3.28 12.88 11.02
C GLY A 240 -3.14 11.89 12.18
N ALA A 241 -4.25 11.22 12.51
CA ALA A 241 -4.31 10.16 13.51
C ALA A 241 -4.76 8.83 12.88
N VAL A 242 -4.18 7.73 13.36
CA VAL A 242 -4.52 6.36 12.95
C VAL A 242 -4.86 5.52 14.17
#